data_c92bbfd4f9c12cf155b10af69d59054b
#
_entry.id   c92bbfd4f9c12cf155b10af69d59054b
#
_cell.length_a   1.000
_cell.length_b   1.000
_cell.length_c   1.000
_cell.angle_alpha   90.00
_cell.angle_beta   90.00
_cell.angle_gamma   90.00
#
_symmetry.space_group_name_H-M   'P 1'
#
loop_
_entity.id
_entity.type
_entity.pdbx_description
1 polymer ?
#
loop_
_entity_poly.entity_id
_entity_poly.type
_entity_poly.pdbx_seq_one_letter_code
_entity_poly.pdbx_strand_id
1 'polypeptide(L)'
;MLLENQVETDVLVIGGGIAGCFAAIKAKEQGLDVTIVDKAYAGKSGASIGACRSWMVYNPEWGVDFNECMNAFNTEGEYINHREWDEIILNESLAIYHDLVSWGVKFPPD
;
A
#
# COMPACT_ATOMS: atom_id res chain seq x y z
N MET A 1 13.46 15.28 33.83
CA MET A 1 13.82 15.23 32.40
C MET A 1 12.80 16.06 31.66
N LEU A 2 13.23 17.17 31.10
CA LEU A 2 12.36 18.04 30.34
C LEU A 2 12.20 17.43 28.95
N LEU A 3 10.96 17.17 28.54
CA LEU A 3 10.64 16.79 27.17
C LEU A 3 10.73 18.09 26.33
N GLU A 4 11.92 18.40 25.84
CA GLU A 4 12.17 19.64 25.11
C GLU A 4 11.59 19.66 23.69
N ASN A 5 11.17 18.50 23.17
CA ASN A 5 10.61 18.37 21.81
C ASN A 5 9.35 17.51 21.84
N GLN A 6 8.22 18.14 22.09
CA GLN A 6 6.90 17.52 21.88
C GLN A 6 6.35 17.93 20.53
N VAL A 7 5.89 16.95 19.76
CA VAL A 7 5.14 17.18 18.52
C VAL A 7 3.72 16.67 18.75
N GLU A 8 2.75 17.56 18.60
CA GLU A 8 1.34 17.22 18.64
C GLU A 8 0.86 16.86 17.24
N THR A 9 0.04 15.85 17.12
CA THR A 9 -0.50 15.37 15.84
C THR A 9 -1.82 14.62 16.09
N ASP A 10 -2.72 14.66 15.12
CA ASP A 10 -3.97 13.90 15.20
C ASP A 10 -3.72 12.40 14.98
N VAL A 11 -2.80 12.08 14.08
CA VAL A 11 -2.43 10.70 13.74
C VAL A 11 -0.92 10.53 13.75
N LEU A 12 -0.44 9.60 14.56
CA LEU A 12 0.94 9.16 14.55
C LEU A 12 1.08 7.85 13.80
N VAL A 13 1.85 7.84 12.71
CA VAL A 13 2.18 6.66 11.93
C VAL A 13 3.58 6.18 12.29
N ILE A 14 3.70 4.97 12.79
CA ILE A 14 4.98 4.35 13.17
C ILE A 14 5.41 3.42 12.04
N GLY A 15 6.45 3.81 11.33
CA GLY A 15 6.99 3.11 10.17
C GLY A 15 6.63 3.77 8.85
N GLY A 16 7.64 4.25 8.14
CA GLY A 16 7.53 4.97 6.84
C GLY A 16 7.76 4.06 5.64
N GLY A 17 7.39 2.78 5.71
CA GLY A 17 7.28 1.91 4.55
C GLY A 17 6.02 2.22 3.73
N ILE A 18 5.73 1.41 2.68
CA ILE A 18 4.59 1.67 1.79
C ILE A 18 3.25 1.76 2.54
N ALA A 19 3.00 0.85 3.47
CA ALA A 19 1.75 0.84 4.24
C ALA A 19 1.61 2.09 5.11
N GLY A 20 2.67 2.50 5.80
CA GLY A 20 2.67 3.71 6.61
C GLY A 20 2.49 4.98 5.78
N CYS A 21 3.15 5.05 4.62
CA CYS A 21 2.98 6.17 3.71
C CYS A 21 1.53 6.27 3.19
N PHE A 22 0.92 5.15 2.79
CA PHE A 22 -0.49 5.13 2.39
C PHE A 22 -1.42 5.56 3.52
N ALA A 23 -1.23 5.02 4.73
CA ALA A 23 -2.03 5.40 5.90
C ALA A 23 -1.93 6.90 6.18
N ALA A 24 -0.72 7.46 6.12
CA ALA A 24 -0.50 8.88 6.34
C ALA A 24 -1.16 9.75 5.27
N ILE A 25 -1.04 9.38 3.99
CA ILE A 25 -1.67 10.11 2.89
C ILE A 25 -3.19 10.09 3.05
N LYS A 26 -3.78 8.90 3.29
CA LYS A 26 -5.23 8.77 3.47
C LYS A 26 -5.76 9.51 4.70
N ALA A 27 -5.01 9.55 5.80
CA ALA A 27 -5.35 10.37 6.96
C ALA A 27 -5.26 11.87 6.62
N LYS A 28 -4.24 12.29 5.89
CA LYS A 28 -4.08 13.69 5.47
C LYS A 28 -5.18 14.14 4.50
N GLU A 29 -5.64 13.28 3.60
CA GLU A 29 -6.79 13.53 2.73
C GLU A 29 -8.09 13.78 3.51
N GLN A 30 -8.19 13.29 4.76
CA GLN A 30 -9.29 13.59 5.69
C GLN A 30 -9.12 14.92 6.45
N GLY A 31 -8.07 15.67 6.16
CA GLY A 31 -7.79 16.96 6.80
C GLY A 31 -7.09 16.88 8.15
N LEU A 32 -6.61 15.70 8.55
CA LEU A 32 -5.94 15.49 9.82
C LEU A 32 -4.47 15.92 9.77
N ASP A 33 -3.95 16.31 10.92
CA ASP A 33 -2.50 16.46 11.09
C ASP A 33 -1.86 15.10 11.31
N VAL A 34 -0.83 14.80 10.49
CA VAL A 34 -0.21 13.48 10.47
C VAL A 34 1.29 13.60 10.63
N THR A 35 1.82 12.82 11.55
CA THR A 35 3.27 12.65 11.73
C THR A 35 3.66 11.22 11.46
N ILE A 36 4.70 11.02 10.63
CA ILE A 36 5.33 9.72 10.42
C ILE A 36 6.63 9.68 11.19
N VAL A 37 6.84 8.63 11.95
CA VAL A 37 8.13 8.32 12.56
C VAL A 37 8.68 7.02 12.00
N ASP A 38 9.97 7.01 11.69
CA ASP A 38 10.64 5.84 11.13
C ASP A 38 12.03 5.68 11.75
N LYS A 39 12.50 4.45 11.89
CA LYS A 39 13.85 4.16 12.38
C LYS A 39 14.97 4.55 11.41
N ALA A 40 14.62 4.83 10.15
CA ALA A 40 15.55 5.25 9.11
C ALA A 40 14.97 6.47 8.37
N TYR A 41 14.61 6.33 7.10
CA TYR A 41 14.06 7.42 6.29
C TYR A 41 12.62 7.08 5.88
N ALA A 42 11.67 7.92 6.25
CA ALA A 42 10.29 7.78 5.80
C ALA A 42 10.22 7.80 4.25
N GLY A 43 9.45 6.89 3.68
CA GLY A 43 9.35 6.69 2.24
C GLY A 43 10.54 5.97 1.58
N LYS A 44 11.58 5.64 2.35
CA LYS A 44 12.76 4.90 1.87
C LYS A 44 13.09 3.69 2.73
N SER A 45 12.13 3.21 3.49
CA SER A 45 12.27 2.04 4.36
C SER A 45 11.20 1.00 4.08
N GLY A 46 11.30 -0.14 4.74
CA GLY A 46 10.42 -1.27 4.53
C GLY A 46 10.85 -2.17 3.37
N ALA A 47 10.18 -3.30 3.24
CA ALA A 47 10.56 -4.34 2.28
C ALA A 47 10.28 -3.96 0.82
N SER A 48 9.25 -3.17 0.57
CA SER A 48 8.78 -2.85 -0.78
C SER A 48 9.79 -2.06 -1.61
N ILE A 49 10.68 -1.30 -0.98
CA ILE A 49 11.70 -0.52 -1.71
C ILE A 49 12.72 -1.40 -2.44
N GLY A 50 12.97 -2.61 -1.93
CA GLY A 50 13.95 -3.53 -2.52
C GLY A 50 13.35 -4.78 -3.17
N ALA A 51 12.11 -5.13 -2.84
CA ALA A 51 11.52 -6.41 -3.19
C ALA A 51 10.26 -6.31 -4.07
N CYS A 52 9.61 -5.18 -4.13
CA CYS A 52 8.41 -5.01 -4.95
C CYS A 52 8.77 -4.82 -6.41
N ARG A 53 8.63 -5.90 -7.20
CA ARG A 53 8.90 -5.88 -8.65
C ARG A 53 7.62 -5.87 -9.49
N SER A 54 6.55 -6.40 -8.95
CA SER A 54 5.27 -6.52 -9.64
C SER A 54 4.14 -6.41 -8.62
N TRP A 55 3.00 -6.05 -9.11
CA TRP A 55 1.78 -5.96 -8.34
C TRP A 55 0.61 -6.33 -9.24
N MET A 56 -0.25 -7.21 -8.77
CA MET A 56 -1.42 -7.65 -9.51
C MET A 56 -2.54 -6.63 -9.35
N VAL A 57 -3.01 -6.10 -10.47
CA VAL A 57 -4.18 -5.22 -10.54
C VAL A 57 -5.28 -5.97 -11.28
N TYR A 58 -6.45 -6.05 -10.68
CA TYR A 58 -7.62 -6.60 -11.34
C TYR A 58 -8.50 -5.49 -11.89
N ASN A 59 -8.73 -5.52 -13.20
CA ASN A 59 -9.72 -4.70 -13.85
C ASN A 59 -10.63 -5.59 -14.71
N PRO A 60 -11.94 -5.63 -14.43
CA PRO A 60 -12.89 -6.44 -15.21
C PRO A 60 -12.89 -6.12 -16.71
N GLU A 61 -12.54 -4.88 -17.08
CA GLU A 61 -12.51 -4.43 -18.48
C GLU A 61 -11.33 -4.99 -19.28
N TRP A 62 -10.31 -5.52 -18.59
CA TRP A 62 -9.14 -6.11 -19.27
C TRP A 62 -9.35 -7.56 -19.72
N GLY A 63 -10.55 -8.12 -19.46
CA GLY A 63 -10.94 -9.44 -19.95
C GLY A 63 -10.31 -10.60 -19.18
N VAL A 64 -9.71 -10.35 -18.03
CA VAL A 64 -9.18 -11.38 -17.12
C VAL A 64 -10.26 -11.77 -16.12
N ASP A 65 -10.45 -13.06 -15.90
CA ASP A 65 -11.42 -13.57 -14.94
C ASP A 65 -10.91 -13.42 -13.50
N PHE A 66 -11.80 -12.99 -12.59
CA PHE A 66 -11.46 -12.81 -11.17
C PHE A 66 -10.94 -14.10 -10.52
N ASN A 67 -11.55 -15.23 -10.87
CA ASN A 67 -11.14 -16.52 -10.30
C ASN A 67 -9.78 -16.98 -10.85
N GLU A 68 -9.41 -16.58 -12.06
CA GLU A 68 -8.06 -16.82 -12.58
C GLU A 68 -7.02 -16.05 -11.77
N CYS A 69 -7.29 -14.79 -11.44
CA CYS A 69 -6.43 -14.00 -10.55
C CYS A 69 -6.32 -14.61 -9.15
N MET A 70 -7.45 -15.04 -8.59
CA MET A 70 -7.47 -15.72 -7.28
C MET A 70 -6.71 -17.03 -7.29
N ASN A 71 -6.80 -17.79 -8.38
CA ASN A 71 -6.04 -19.03 -8.54
C ASN A 71 -4.54 -18.77 -8.66
N ALA A 72 -4.14 -17.66 -9.31
CA ALA A 72 -2.74 -17.26 -9.35
C ALA A 72 -2.20 -16.98 -7.93
N PHE A 73 -2.94 -16.22 -7.10
CA PHE A 73 -2.55 -16.02 -5.70
C PHE A 73 -2.43 -17.33 -4.92
N ASN A 74 -3.42 -18.22 -5.07
CA ASN A 74 -3.39 -19.52 -4.40
C ASN A 74 -2.16 -20.35 -4.82
N THR A 75 -1.85 -20.36 -6.10
CA THR A 75 -0.72 -21.14 -6.63
C THR A 75 0.62 -20.55 -6.18
N GLU A 76 0.80 -19.24 -6.28
CA GLU A 76 2.00 -18.54 -5.81
C GLU A 76 2.19 -18.67 -4.29
N GLY A 77 1.10 -18.63 -3.53
CA GLY A 77 1.10 -18.82 -2.09
C GLY A 77 1.14 -20.29 -1.65
N GLU A 78 1.31 -21.26 -2.57
CA GLU A 78 1.32 -22.70 -2.27
C GLU A 78 0.10 -23.15 -1.43
N TYR A 79 -1.04 -22.47 -1.63
CA TYR A 79 -2.32 -22.70 -0.93
C TYR A 79 -2.30 -22.48 0.59
N ILE A 80 -1.32 -21.73 1.11
CA ILE A 80 -1.25 -21.35 2.53
C ILE A 80 -1.67 -19.92 2.80
N ASN A 81 -1.98 -19.15 1.77
CA ASN A 81 -2.48 -17.79 1.85
C ASN A 81 -3.93 -17.73 2.39
N HIS A 82 -4.32 -16.59 2.90
CA HIS A 82 -5.65 -16.35 3.45
C HIS A 82 -6.56 -15.77 2.37
N ARG A 83 -7.47 -16.59 1.85
CA ARG A 83 -8.32 -16.26 0.69
C ARG A 83 -9.11 -14.95 0.85
N GLU A 84 -9.65 -14.68 2.02
CA GLU A 84 -10.43 -13.44 2.25
C GLU A 84 -9.55 -12.20 2.10
N TRP A 85 -8.30 -12.23 2.52
CA TRP A 85 -7.35 -11.15 2.30
C TRP A 85 -6.99 -10.99 0.83
N ASP A 86 -6.81 -12.07 0.11
CA ASP A 86 -6.52 -12.05 -1.33
C ASP A 86 -7.69 -11.42 -2.11
N GLU A 87 -8.93 -11.74 -1.75
CA GLU A 87 -10.13 -11.15 -2.32
C GLU A 87 -10.19 -9.64 -2.07
N ILE A 88 -9.90 -9.18 -0.86
CA ILE A 88 -9.84 -7.75 -0.51
C ILE A 88 -8.77 -7.04 -1.33
N ILE A 89 -7.55 -7.58 -1.34
CA ILE A 89 -6.41 -7.01 -2.08
C ILE A 89 -6.75 -6.89 -3.56
N LEU A 90 -7.32 -7.91 -4.16
CA LEU A 90 -7.63 -7.93 -5.58
C LEU A 90 -8.76 -6.97 -5.93
N ASN A 91 -9.83 -6.93 -5.13
CA ASN A 91 -10.95 -6.03 -5.35
C ASN A 91 -10.58 -4.55 -5.20
N GLU A 92 -9.64 -4.22 -4.31
CA GLU A 92 -9.21 -2.84 -4.09
C GLU A 92 -8.04 -2.42 -5.00
N SER A 93 -7.41 -3.36 -5.68
CA SER A 93 -6.18 -3.14 -6.46
C SER A 93 -6.31 -2.05 -7.52
N LEU A 94 -7.44 -1.99 -8.22
CA LEU A 94 -7.67 -0.99 -9.28
C LEU A 94 -7.80 0.43 -8.70
N ALA A 95 -8.50 0.59 -7.57
CA ALA A 95 -8.62 1.88 -6.92
C ALA A 95 -7.25 2.39 -6.44
N ILE A 96 -6.45 1.51 -5.85
CA ILE A 96 -5.09 1.83 -5.42
C ILE A 96 -4.18 2.16 -6.62
N TYR A 97 -4.34 1.46 -7.75
CA TYR A 97 -3.64 1.80 -8.99
C TYR A 97 -3.94 3.23 -9.45
N HIS A 98 -5.21 3.62 -9.46
CA HIS A 98 -5.60 4.98 -9.82
C HIS A 98 -5.08 6.03 -8.82
N ASP A 99 -5.09 5.75 -7.53
CA ASP A 99 -4.48 6.62 -6.53
C ASP A 99 -2.99 6.84 -6.84
N LEU A 100 -2.23 5.77 -7.06
CA LEU A 100 -0.80 5.85 -7.38
C LEU A 100 -0.53 6.65 -8.66
N VAL A 101 -1.31 6.43 -9.71
CA VAL A 101 -1.20 7.19 -10.96
C VAL A 101 -1.50 8.68 -10.71
N SER A 102 -2.53 8.98 -9.93
CA SER A 102 -2.90 10.36 -9.58
C SER A 102 -1.81 11.07 -8.79
N TRP A 103 -1.05 10.33 -7.99
CA TRP A 103 0.12 10.85 -7.24
C TRP A 103 1.39 10.92 -8.08
N GLY A 104 1.33 10.56 -9.36
CA GLY A 104 2.43 10.71 -10.31
C GLY A 104 3.33 9.49 -10.46
N VAL A 105 2.95 8.34 -9.92
CA VAL A 105 3.66 7.08 -10.17
C VAL A 105 3.47 6.67 -11.63
N LYS A 106 4.57 6.39 -12.31
CA LYS A 106 4.56 5.92 -13.70
C LYS A 106 4.77 4.43 -13.72
N PHE A 107 3.81 3.71 -14.30
CA PHE A 107 3.96 2.30 -14.61
C PHE A 107 4.49 2.14 -16.03
N PRO A 108 5.33 1.14 -16.31
CA PRO A 108 5.76 0.89 -17.67
C PRO A 108 4.55 0.55 -18.54
N PRO A 109 4.57 0.90 -19.85
CA PRO A 109 3.56 0.43 -20.78
C PRO A 109 3.66 -1.10 -20.88
N ASP A 110 2.51 -1.75 -21.05
CA ASP A 110 2.40 -3.18 -21.32
C ASP A 110 3.09 -3.57 -22.63
#